data_0e49f6ba09ab790771bd047fa657a5a4
#
_entry.id   0e49f6ba09ab790771bd047fa657a5a4
#
_cell.length_a   1.000
_cell.length_b   1.000
_cell.length_c   1.000
_cell.angle_alpha   90.00
_cell.angle_beta   90.00
_cell.angle_gamma   90.00
#
_symmetry.space_group_name_H-M   'P 1'
#
loop_
_entity.id
_entity.type
_entity.pdbx_description
1 polymer ?
#
loop_
_entity_poly.entity_id
_entity_poly.type
_entity_poly.pdbx_seq_one_letter_code
_entity_poly.pdbx_strand_id
1 'polypeptide(L)'
;MKFNGEKTKLEIGDYNKIRESVTINPGTKGGGGLTKVGNNCLFMVSSHIAHDCLVEDNVILANNVPLGGHAHIEKNVIIGGNSAVQQFTRVGKFAMIGGMCGVVRDIIPYAMVHGNRSILQGLN
;
A
#
# COMPACT_ATOMS: atom_id res chain seq x y z
N MET A 1 11.92 11.19 -10.03
CA MET A 1 13.07 10.27 -10.18
C MET A 1 13.35 10.04 -11.65
N LYS A 2 14.59 10.08 -12.05
CA LYS A 2 14.97 9.97 -13.47
C LYS A 2 15.27 8.53 -13.84
N PHE A 3 14.64 8.03 -14.89
CA PHE A 3 14.92 6.70 -15.41
C PHE A 3 16.19 6.73 -16.27
N ASN A 4 17.12 5.83 -15.98
CA ASN A 4 18.40 5.72 -16.70
C ASN A 4 18.59 4.35 -17.36
N GLY A 5 17.52 3.66 -17.71
CA GLY A 5 17.58 2.34 -18.34
C GLY A 5 17.87 1.20 -17.38
N GLU A 6 17.64 1.38 -16.10
CA GLU A 6 17.85 0.36 -15.09
C GLU A 6 16.93 -0.84 -15.32
N LYS A 7 17.43 -2.02 -14.98
CA LYS A 7 16.61 -3.24 -14.97
C LYS A 7 15.88 -3.32 -13.65
N THR A 8 14.59 -3.04 -13.69
CA THR A 8 13.73 -3.07 -12.52
C THR A 8 12.52 -3.96 -12.80
N LYS A 9 11.84 -4.40 -11.74
CA LYS A 9 10.74 -5.36 -11.86
C LYS A 9 9.50 -4.90 -11.15
N LEU A 10 8.39 -5.39 -11.65
CA LEU A 10 7.09 -5.37 -10.98
C LEU A 10 6.58 -6.82 -10.99
N GLU A 11 6.33 -7.36 -9.81
CA GLU A 11 5.75 -8.70 -9.66
C GLU A 11 4.37 -8.58 -9.03
N ILE A 12 3.38 -9.16 -9.69
CA ILE A 12 2.00 -9.20 -9.19
C ILE A 12 1.58 -10.66 -9.13
N GLY A 13 1.13 -11.09 -7.95
CA GLY A 13 0.69 -12.46 -7.74
C GLY A 13 -0.66 -12.75 -8.40
N ASP A 14 -1.37 -13.75 -7.86
CA ASP A 14 -2.57 -14.31 -8.48
C ASP A 14 -3.85 -13.89 -7.75
N TYR A 15 -4.96 -13.98 -8.48
CA TYR A 15 -6.31 -13.75 -7.96
C TYR A 15 -6.53 -12.34 -7.41
N ASN A 16 -5.77 -11.37 -7.90
CA ASN A 16 -5.96 -9.98 -7.53
C ASN A 16 -7.09 -9.35 -8.34
N LYS A 17 -7.89 -8.52 -7.69
CA LYS A 17 -8.91 -7.70 -8.34
C LYS A 17 -8.41 -6.27 -8.42
N ILE A 18 -8.07 -5.84 -9.62
CA ILE A 18 -7.53 -4.50 -9.88
C ILE A 18 -8.56 -3.74 -10.69
N ARG A 19 -9.10 -2.68 -10.09
CA ARG A 19 -10.19 -1.92 -10.70
C ARG A 19 -9.66 -0.81 -11.60
N GLU A 20 -10.57 0.02 -12.07
CA GLU A 20 -10.29 1.05 -13.07
C GLU A 20 -9.30 2.10 -12.54
N SER A 21 -8.44 2.59 -13.42
CA SER A 21 -7.48 3.66 -13.14
C SER A 21 -6.50 3.38 -12.00
N VAL A 22 -6.32 2.12 -11.64
CA VAL A 22 -5.26 1.73 -10.69
C VAL A 22 -3.92 1.84 -11.40
N THR A 23 -2.94 2.40 -10.70
CA THR A 23 -1.57 2.50 -11.22
C THR A 23 -0.60 1.82 -10.26
N ILE A 24 0.37 1.10 -10.81
CA ILE A 24 1.38 0.36 -10.04
C ILE A 24 2.73 0.59 -10.72
N ASN A 25 3.67 1.16 -10.00
CA ASN A 25 5.00 1.46 -10.55
C ASN A 25 5.97 0.30 -10.29
N PRO A 26 6.91 0.05 -11.21
CA PRO A 26 7.97 -0.94 -10.94
C PRO A 26 8.95 -0.44 -9.88
N GLY A 27 9.88 -1.29 -9.48
CA GLY A 27 10.94 -0.90 -8.59
C GLY A 27 11.91 0.07 -9.24
N THR A 28 12.80 0.63 -8.43
CA THR A 28 13.84 1.55 -8.89
C THR A 28 15.20 1.01 -8.51
N LYS A 29 16.24 1.41 -9.25
CA LYS A 29 17.59 0.93 -9.02
C LYS A 29 18.08 1.25 -7.60
N GLY A 30 17.79 2.45 -7.12
CA GLY A 30 18.21 2.87 -5.79
C GLY A 30 17.34 2.30 -4.66
N GLY A 31 16.18 1.75 -4.98
CA GLY A 31 15.22 1.27 -3.99
C GLY A 31 15.13 -0.25 -3.85
N GLY A 32 16.01 -0.99 -4.52
CA GLY A 32 15.97 -2.46 -4.48
C GLY A 32 15.48 -3.09 -5.78
N GLY A 33 14.92 -2.32 -6.68
CA GLY A 33 14.59 -2.76 -8.03
C GLY A 33 13.33 -3.59 -8.17
N LEU A 34 12.50 -3.72 -7.12
CA LEU A 34 11.31 -4.57 -7.15
C LEU A 34 10.15 -3.93 -6.42
N THR A 35 9.02 -3.83 -7.11
CA THR A 35 7.71 -3.63 -6.49
C THR A 35 6.99 -4.97 -6.51
N LYS A 36 6.48 -5.40 -5.37
CA LYS A 36 5.85 -6.71 -5.26
C LYS A 36 4.47 -6.63 -4.65
N VAL A 37 3.53 -7.29 -5.32
CA VAL A 37 2.15 -7.45 -4.85
C VAL A 37 1.88 -8.95 -4.71
N GLY A 38 1.32 -9.34 -3.57
CA GLY A 38 0.99 -10.73 -3.30
C GLY A 38 -0.28 -11.19 -4.01
N ASN A 39 -1.05 -12.04 -3.34
CA ASN A 39 -2.22 -12.70 -3.91
C ASN A 39 -3.51 -12.23 -3.24
N ASN A 40 -4.64 -12.39 -3.94
CA ASN A 40 -5.98 -12.15 -3.40
C ASN A 40 -6.18 -10.72 -2.87
N CYS A 41 -5.52 -9.75 -3.45
CA CYS A 41 -5.71 -8.35 -3.10
C CYS A 41 -6.87 -7.74 -3.87
N LEU A 42 -7.42 -6.67 -3.33
CA LEU A 42 -8.42 -5.85 -4.01
C LEU A 42 -7.92 -4.40 -4.03
N PHE A 43 -7.68 -3.87 -5.21
CA PHE A 43 -7.30 -2.46 -5.40
C PHE A 43 -8.45 -1.77 -6.09
N MET A 44 -9.14 -0.92 -5.34
CA MET A 44 -10.32 -0.23 -5.85
C MET A 44 -9.93 0.96 -6.71
N VAL A 45 -10.93 1.63 -7.28
CA VAL A 45 -10.75 2.66 -8.30
C VAL A 45 -9.72 3.72 -7.89
N SER A 46 -8.79 4.01 -8.80
CA SER A 46 -7.78 5.06 -8.66
C SER A 46 -6.83 4.92 -7.48
N SER A 47 -6.69 3.71 -6.93
CA SER A 47 -5.61 3.47 -5.96
C SER A 47 -4.27 3.43 -6.68
N HIS A 48 -3.19 3.69 -5.93
CA HIS A 48 -1.84 3.78 -6.50
C HIS A 48 -0.83 3.07 -5.61
N ILE A 49 -0.01 2.25 -6.23
CA ILE A 49 1.13 1.61 -5.56
C ILE A 49 2.39 2.18 -6.19
N ALA A 50 3.13 2.98 -5.41
CA ALA A 50 4.34 3.61 -5.88
C ALA A 50 5.50 2.60 -5.96
N HIS A 51 6.64 3.10 -6.44
CA HIS A 51 7.83 2.28 -6.66
C HIS A 51 8.34 1.60 -5.38
N ASP A 52 8.86 0.40 -5.54
CA ASP A 52 9.51 -0.35 -4.46
C ASP A 52 8.62 -0.68 -3.27
N CYS A 53 7.30 -0.66 -3.44
CA CYS A 53 6.38 -1.10 -2.40
C CYS A 53 6.36 -2.62 -2.30
N LEU A 54 6.05 -3.10 -1.10
CA LEU A 54 5.75 -4.51 -0.85
C LEU A 54 4.34 -4.59 -0.29
N VAL A 55 3.43 -5.22 -1.04
CA VAL A 55 2.05 -5.43 -0.61
C VAL A 55 1.84 -6.94 -0.49
N GLU A 56 1.56 -7.40 0.73
CA GLU A 56 1.38 -8.82 1.01
C GLU A 56 -0.02 -9.29 0.61
N ASP A 57 -0.38 -10.51 0.99
CA ASP A 57 -1.62 -11.13 0.55
C ASP A 57 -2.86 -10.53 1.22
N ASN A 58 -3.99 -10.60 0.53
CA ASN A 58 -5.31 -10.26 1.06
C ASN A 58 -5.42 -8.79 1.52
N VAL A 59 -4.71 -7.89 0.87
CA VAL A 59 -4.77 -6.45 1.18
C VAL A 59 -5.89 -5.81 0.38
N ILE A 60 -6.63 -4.91 1.02
CA ILE A 60 -7.66 -4.10 0.37
C ILE A 60 -7.27 -2.64 0.43
N LEU A 61 -7.10 -2.03 -0.73
CA LEU A 61 -6.98 -0.58 -0.88
C LEU A 61 -8.29 -0.06 -1.44
N ALA A 62 -9.01 0.73 -0.65
CA ALA A 62 -10.27 1.32 -1.11
C ALA A 62 -10.01 2.42 -2.14
N ASN A 63 -11.06 3.11 -2.59
CA ASN A 63 -10.94 4.10 -3.66
C ASN A 63 -9.95 5.22 -3.31
N ASN A 64 -9.14 5.60 -4.29
CA ASN A 64 -8.22 6.74 -4.21
C ASN A 64 -7.18 6.63 -3.08
N VAL A 65 -6.70 5.43 -2.79
CA VAL A 65 -5.65 5.22 -1.79
C VAL A 65 -4.28 5.16 -2.47
N PRO A 66 -3.42 6.17 -2.30
CA PRO A 66 -2.05 6.08 -2.78
C PRO A 66 -1.12 5.53 -1.69
N LEU A 67 -0.25 4.61 -2.09
CA LEU A 67 0.88 4.18 -1.26
C LEU A 67 2.13 4.91 -1.73
N GLY A 68 2.82 5.58 -0.83
CA GLY A 68 4.10 6.20 -1.13
C GLY A 68 5.19 5.17 -1.37
N GLY A 69 6.28 5.57 -2.01
CA GLY A 69 7.39 4.66 -2.33
C GLY A 69 7.92 3.92 -1.11
N HIS A 70 8.35 2.68 -1.30
CA HIS A 70 8.90 1.83 -0.24
C HIS A 70 7.93 1.50 0.89
N ALA A 71 6.64 1.74 0.73
CA ALA A 71 5.66 1.34 1.74
C ALA A 71 5.57 -0.18 1.80
N HIS A 72 5.43 -0.71 3.00
CA HIS A 72 5.25 -2.14 3.22
C HIS A 72 3.90 -2.37 3.90
N ILE A 73 2.97 -2.96 3.17
CA ILE A 73 1.63 -3.26 3.66
C ILE A 73 1.55 -4.76 3.92
N GLU A 74 1.44 -5.13 5.18
CA GLU A 74 1.41 -6.54 5.55
C GLU A 74 0.05 -7.17 5.25
N LYS A 75 -0.02 -8.49 5.38
CA LYS A 75 -1.19 -9.25 4.97
C LYS A 75 -2.46 -8.82 5.70
N ASN A 76 -3.58 -8.93 5.01
CA ASN A 76 -4.91 -8.70 5.56
C ASN A 76 -5.15 -7.28 6.09
N VAL A 77 -4.39 -6.31 5.59
CA VAL A 77 -4.60 -4.89 5.92
C VAL A 77 -5.73 -4.35 5.04
N ILE A 78 -6.58 -3.52 5.63
CA ILE A 78 -7.64 -2.80 4.92
C ILE A 78 -7.38 -1.30 5.10
N ILE A 79 -7.27 -0.58 3.98
CA ILE A 79 -7.06 0.87 3.99
C ILE A 79 -8.29 1.54 3.40
N GLY A 80 -8.97 2.34 4.21
CA GLY A 80 -10.23 3.01 3.84
C GLY A 80 -10.02 4.08 2.78
N GLY A 81 -11.12 4.43 2.09
CA GLY A 81 -11.08 5.33 0.94
C GLY A 81 -10.49 6.70 1.24
N ASN A 82 -9.80 7.25 0.25
CA ASN A 82 -9.16 8.56 0.30
C ASN A 82 -8.11 8.70 1.42
N SER A 83 -7.63 7.59 1.97
CA SER A 83 -6.49 7.58 2.88
C SER A 83 -5.21 7.54 2.07
N ALA A 84 -4.11 8.03 2.65
CA ALA A 84 -2.81 8.00 1.99
C ALA A 84 -1.76 7.44 2.95
N VAL A 85 -0.81 6.68 2.41
CA VAL A 85 0.28 6.09 3.20
C VAL A 85 1.58 6.76 2.77
N GLN A 86 2.27 7.34 3.75
CA GLN A 86 3.54 8.02 3.50
C GLN A 86 4.63 7.02 3.09
N GLN A 87 5.59 7.50 2.30
CA GLN A 87 6.72 6.67 1.88
C GLN A 87 7.46 6.07 3.08
N PHE A 88 8.04 4.89 2.89
CA PHE A 88 8.79 4.15 3.90
C PHE A 88 7.98 3.72 5.12
N THR A 89 6.67 3.79 5.07
CA THR A 89 5.80 3.41 6.19
C THR A 89 5.46 1.93 6.11
N ARG A 90 5.44 1.27 7.27
CA ARG A 90 5.00 -0.12 7.39
C ARG A 90 3.66 -0.18 8.11
N VAL A 91 2.69 -0.84 7.49
CA VAL A 91 1.38 -1.09 8.09
C VAL A 91 1.31 -2.57 8.49
N GLY A 92 1.18 -2.82 9.78
CA GLY A 92 1.22 -4.17 10.32
C GLY A 92 0.01 -5.00 9.95
N LYS A 93 0.19 -6.31 9.90
CA LYS A 93 -0.84 -7.26 9.47
C LYS A 93 -2.15 -7.08 10.23
N PHE A 94 -3.26 -7.30 9.53
CA PHE A 94 -4.62 -7.22 10.07
C PHE A 94 -4.99 -5.83 10.61
N ALA A 95 -4.22 -4.80 10.33
CA ALA A 95 -4.60 -3.45 10.71
C ALA A 95 -5.75 -2.93 9.82
N MET A 96 -6.57 -2.08 10.37
CA MET A 96 -7.63 -1.38 9.64
C MET A 96 -7.41 0.12 9.73
N ILE A 97 -7.30 0.75 8.57
CA ILE A 97 -7.12 2.19 8.45
C ILE A 97 -8.47 2.76 8.00
N GLY A 98 -9.03 3.67 8.78
CA GLY A 98 -10.29 4.34 8.42
C GLY A 98 -10.13 5.21 7.18
N GLY A 99 -11.25 5.62 6.61
CA GLY A 99 -11.22 6.52 5.46
C GLY A 99 -10.70 7.91 5.81
N MET A 100 -10.19 8.63 4.81
CA MET A 100 -9.70 10.01 4.95
C MET A 100 -8.55 10.11 5.95
N CYS A 101 -7.73 9.07 6.06
CA CYS A 101 -6.67 8.98 7.06
C CYS A 101 -5.29 9.21 6.42
N GLY A 102 -4.45 10.01 7.05
CA GLY A 102 -3.06 10.15 6.65
C GLY A 102 -2.17 9.24 7.50
N VAL A 103 -1.61 8.19 6.90
CA VAL A 103 -0.73 7.27 7.60
C VAL A 103 0.69 7.80 7.48
N VAL A 104 1.19 8.45 8.52
CA VAL A 104 2.48 9.15 8.52
C VAL A 104 3.54 8.46 9.38
N ARG A 105 3.22 7.34 9.99
CA ARG A 105 4.13 6.55 10.81
C ARG A 105 3.73 5.08 10.74
N ASP A 106 4.61 4.20 11.18
CA ASP A 106 4.34 2.78 11.19
C ASP A 106 3.13 2.44 12.05
N ILE A 107 2.35 1.49 11.59
CA ILE A 107 1.14 1.04 12.26
C ILE A 107 1.40 -0.38 12.78
N ILE A 108 1.17 -0.58 14.07
CA ILE A 108 1.34 -1.90 14.69
C ILE A 108 0.30 -2.89 14.15
N PRO A 109 0.60 -4.20 14.15
CA PRO A 109 -0.39 -5.20 13.74
C PRO A 109 -1.68 -5.12 14.55
N TYR A 110 -2.79 -5.45 13.90
CA TYR A 110 -4.14 -5.50 14.49
C TYR A 110 -4.66 -4.14 14.95
N ALA A 111 -4.01 -3.04 14.62
CA ALA A 111 -4.47 -1.72 15.03
C ALA A 111 -5.68 -1.27 14.23
N MET A 112 -6.55 -0.51 14.88
CA MET A 112 -7.59 0.26 14.20
C MET A 112 -7.23 1.73 14.36
N VAL A 113 -7.04 2.43 13.26
CA VAL A 113 -6.63 3.84 13.28
C VAL A 113 -7.57 4.69 12.44
N HIS A 114 -7.70 5.94 12.83
CA HIS A 114 -8.50 6.89 12.08
C HIS A 114 -7.97 8.31 12.28
N GLY A 115 -8.54 9.25 11.54
CA GLY A 115 -8.18 10.66 11.64
C GLY A 115 -7.06 11.06 10.72
N ASN A 116 -6.81 12.36 10.65
CA ASN A 116 -5.86 12.92 9.69
C ASN A 116 -4.43 12.46 9.89
N ARG A 117 -4.07 12.02 11.08
CA ARG A 117 -2.71 11.58 11.41
C ARG A 117 -2.64 10.19 12.01
N SER A 118 -3.57 9.34 11.62
CA SER A 118 -3.56 7.93 12.02
C SER A 118 -3.62 7.74 13.54
N ILE A 119 -4.61 8.37 14.17
CA ILE A 119 -4.80 8.22 15.61
C ILE A 119 -5.28 6.80 15.90
N LEU A 120 -4.57 6.10 16.78
CA LEU A 120 -4.95 4.75 17.19
C LEU A 120 -6.28 4.80 17.95
N GLN A 121 -7.26 4.07 17.45
CA GLN A 121 -8.58 4.01 18.06
C GLN A 121 -8.76 2.73 18.89
N GLY A 122 -8.10 1.65 18.50
CA GLY A 122 -8.23 0.39 19.18
C GLY A 122 -7.51 -0.71 18.44
N LEU A 123 -7.73 -1.94 18.87
CA LEU A 123 -7.22 -3.11 18.19
C LEU A 123 -8.34 -3.85 17.48
N ASN A 124 -8.00 -4.35 16.31
CA ASN A 124 -8.92 -5.13 15.50
C ASN A 124 -9.03 -6.56 16.03
#